data_ce7fa62909b0b6fc71d3cf9ba0871bc1
#
_entry.id   ce7fa62909b0b6fc71d3cf9ba0871bc1
#
_cell.length_a   1.000
_cell.length_b   1.000
_cell.length_c   1.000
_cell.angle_alpha   90.00
_cell.angle_beta   90.00
_cell.angle_gamma   90.00
#
_symmetry.space_group_name_H-M   'P 1'
#
loop_
_entity.id
_entity.type
_entity.pdbx_description
1 polymer ?
#
loop_
_entity_poly.entity_id
_entity_poly.type
_entity_poly.pdbx_seq_one_letter_code
_entity_poly.pdbx_strand_id
1 'polypeptide(L)'
;MSIIEQASRCLQCKTAMCSKNCPVGTPIPQVVGLFKEGDIKAAGKMLYENNPLSAICSVICPHENNCCGNCVLGRKGEPVAFYQIEQYISGLYLETIEVYKAEKNGFRVGVLGAGPAGIAASILLAQKGFSVSLIEARDKIGGVLRYGIPEFRLSRALLDKYADLLRRLGVKFRPNTMMGPNITIEDMFIDGYDAVFVSTGVGRPNRLGLLGETLGHVSFAIDYLKTPDSYDLGRKVVVIGAGNVAMDAARTAIRKSHSKVQVIFNRDADSMTGNKHEIEMAKIDGVEFLYNLETIRIEEDGVICVPVEVEQREDGGKTFTENFSKSQKIEADSVILAIGQGPNSGVLAGHGSLSSTDWGLIQADENGNTSRAGVFAAGDIVTGPRTAVQAVAMAKRAAEAIEQYCLNK
;
A
#
# COMPACT_ATOMS: atom_id res chain seq x y z
N MET A 1 -27.55 -5.30 -3.34
CA MET A 1 -27.84 -4.17 -4.27
C MET A 1 -26.88 -4.30 -5.45
N SER A 2 -27.41 -4.30 -6.68
CA SER A 2 -26.57 -4.41 -7.90
C SER A 2 -25.78 -3.11 -8.15
N ILE A 3 -24.74 -3.18 -9.01
CA ILE A 3 -23.96 -1.98 -9.37
C ILE A 3 -24.81 -0.94 -10.12
N ILE A 4 -25.83 -1.38 -10.85
CA ILE A 4 -26.79 -0.48 -11.56
C ILE A 4 -27.64 0.27 -10.53
N GLU A 5 -28.15 -0.42 -9.51
CA GLU A 5 -28.88 0.21 -8.41
C GLU A 5 -27.99 1.18 -7.64
N GLN A 6 -26.72 0.84 -7.37
CA GLN A 6 -25.76 1.75 -6.77
C GLN A 6 -25.56 3.01 -7.60
N ALA A 7 -25.38 2.86 -8.92
CA ALA A 7 -25.21 4.00 -9.83
C ALA A 7 -26.45 4.91 -9.87
N SER A 8 -27.64 4.30 -9.87
CA SER A 8 -28.93 5.04 -9.88
C SER A 8 -29.12 5.90 -8.64
N ARG A 9 -28.57 5.51 -7.49
CA ARG A 9 -28.63 6.30 -6.24
C ARG A 9 -27.72 7.52 -6.26
N CYS A 10 -26.70 7.58 -7.13
CA CYS A 10 -25.78 8.70 -7.17
C CYS A 10 -26.48 10.01 -7.56
N LEU A 11 -26.39 11.01 -6.70
CA LEU A 11 -26.99 12.32 -6.88
C LEU A 11 -26.26 13.22 -7.88
N GLN A 12 -25.14 12.79 -8.44
CA GLN A 12 -24.29 13.56 -9.35
C GLN A 12 -24.00 14.99 -8.85
N CYS A 13 -23.57 15.11 -7.60
CA CYS A 13 -23.37 16.36 -6.89
C CYS A 13 -22.43 17.31 -7.64
N LYS A 14 -22.80 18.61 -7.80
CA LYS A 14 -21.90 19.65 -8.36
C LYS A 14 -20.60 19.79 -7.56
N THR A 15 -20.69 19.71 -6.22
CA THR A 15 -19.55 19.68 -5.31
C THR A 15 -19.50 18.31 -4.66
N ALA A 16 -18.90 17.35 -5.36
CA ALA A 16 -18.83 15.96 -4.93
C ALA A 16 -17.77 15.74 -3.84
N MET A 17 -18.21 15.60 -2.59
CA MET A 17 -17.30 15.34 -1.47
C MET A 17 -16.55 14.03 -1.61
N CYS A 18 -17.17 13.01 -2.22
CA CYS A 18 -16.53 11.74 -2.55
C CYS A 18 -15.32 11.93 -3.47
N SER A 19 -15.41 12.81 -4.49
CA SER A 19 -14.28 13.14 -5.38
C SER A 19 -13.23 13.99 -4.68
N LYS A 20 -13.62 14.98 -3.86
CA LYS A 20 -12.70 15.86 -3.15
C LYS A 20 -11.84 15.10 -2.10
N ASN A 21 -12.42 14.08 -1.49
CA ASN A 21 -11.72 13.26 -0.51
C ASN A 21 -11.07 12.00 -1.11
N CYS A 22 -11.10 11.87 -2.44
CA CYS A 22 -10.31 10.87 -3.14
C CYS A 22 -8.88 11.42 -3.34
N PRO A 23 -7.82 10.75 -2.88
CA PRO A 23 -6.44 11.25 -3.00
C PRO A 23 -6.01 11.57 -4.45
N VAL A 24 -6.59 10.87 -5.43
CA VAL A 24 -6.34 11.11 -6.86
C VAL A 24 -7.43 11.99 -7.51
N GLY A 25 -8.42 12.48 -6.74
CA GLY A 25 -9.47 13.35 -7.25
C GLY A 25 -10.37 12.70 -8.31
N THR A 26 -10.70 11.41 -8.16
CA THR A 26 -11.53 10.68 -9.16
C THR A 26 -12.81 11.44 -9.47
N PRO A 27 -13.14 11.71 -10.74
CA PRO A 27 -14.34 12.44 -11.15
C PRO A 27 -15.60 11.56 -11.05
N ILE A 28 -15.95 11.16 -9.82
CA ILE A 28 -16.97 10.15 -9.52
C ILE A 28 -18.33 10.44 -10.17
N PRO A 29 -18.90 11.66 -10.07
CA PRO A 29 -20.19 11.94 -10.70
C PRO A 29 -20.19 11.72 -12.22
N GLN A 30 -19.12 12.15 -12.90
CA GLN A 30 -18.97 12.02 -14.34
C GLN A 30 -18.84 10.55 -14.75
N VAL A 31 -18.02 9.77 -14.03
CA VAL A 31 -17.85 8.32 -14.26
C VAL A 31 -19.20 7.60 -14.08
N VAL A 32 -19.95 7.92 -13.01
CA VAL A 32 -21.27 7.32 -12.77
C VAL A 32 -22.28 7.76 -13.84
N GLY A 33 -22.20 9.00 -14.34
CA GLY A 33 -23.01 9.48 -15.46
C GLY A 33 -22.81 8.63 -16.71
N LEU A 34 -21.56 8.50 -17.17
CA LEU A 34 -21.19 7.67 -18.32
C LEU A 34 -21.60 6.19 -18.14
N PHE A 35 -21.44 5.66 -16.94
CA PHE A 35 -21.89 4.30 -16.63
C PHE A 35 -23.39 4.14 -16.79
N LYS A 36 -24.21 5.10 -16.34
CA LYS A 36 -25.66 5.09 -16.47
C LYS A 36 -26.12 5.22 -17.93
N GLU A 37 -25.36 5.91 -18.76
CA GLU A 37 -25.57 6.05 -20.20
C GLU A 37 -25.13 4.81 -20.99
N GLY A 38 -24.46 3.87 -20.33
CA GLY A 38 -23.94 2.64 -20.96
C GLY A 38 -22.59 2.82 -21.66
N ASP A 39 -21.99 4.02 -21.58
CA ASP A 39 -20.66 4.26 -22.16
C ASP A 39 -19.52 3.83 -21.22
N ILE A 40 -19.40 2.50 -21.10
CA ILE A 40 -18.38 1.87 -20.24
C ILE A 40 -16.96 2.19 -20.71
N LYS A 41 -16.77 2.35 -22.03
CA LYS A 41 -15.45 2.64 -22.62
C LYS A 41 -14.98 4.04 -22.22
N ALA A 42 -15.83 5.05 -22.35
CA ALA A 42 -15.50 6.42 -21.92
C ALA A 42 -15.31 6.52 -20.40
N ALA A 43 -16.15 5.85 -19.62
CA ALA A 43 -16.00 5.78 -18.17
C ALA A 43 -14.67 5.15 -17.77
N GLY A 44 -14.30 4.04 -18.39
CA GLY A 44 -13.02 3.35 -18.15
C GLY A 44 -11.81 4.19 -18.54
N LYS A 45 -11.87 4.88 -19.69
CA LYS A 45 -10.84 5.81 -20.12
C LYS A 45 -10.66 6.93 -19.11
N MET A 46 -11.75 7.54 -18.66
CA MET A 46 -11.71 8.62 -17.65
C MET A 46 -11.09 8.16 -16.33
N LEU A 47 -11.42 6.95 -15.86
CA LEU A 47 -10.82 6.36 -14.68
C LEU A 47 -9.32 6.12 -14.85
N TYR A 48 -8.92 5.52 -15.97
CA TYR A 48 -7.53 5.17 -16.24
C TYR A 48 -6.64 6.40 -16.43
N GLU A 49 -7.10 7.42 -17.15
CA GLU A 49 -6.38 8.68 -17.32
C GLU A 49 -6.21 9.44 -15.99
N ASN A 50 -7.23 9.37 -15.13
CA ASN A 50 -7.13 9.94 -13.79
C ASN A 50 -6.24 9.12 -12.85
N ASN A 51 -6.39 7.81 -12.86
CA ASN A 51 -5.67 6.87 -12.01
C ASN A 51 -5.33 5.59 -12.79
N PRO A 52 -4.11 5.42 -13.30
CA PRO A 52 -3.77 4.22 -14.05
C PRO A 52 -3.91 2.92 -13.23
N LEU A 53 -3.94 3.01 -11.90
CA LEU A 53 -4.17 1.88 -11.00
C LEU A 53 -5.60 1.80 -10.44
N SER A 54 -6.60 2.40 -11.12
CA SER A 54 -7.98 2.43 -10.60
C SER A 54 -8.55 1.03 -10.35
N ALA A 55 -8.24 0.03 -11.20
CA ALA A 55 -8.65 -1.36 -10.99
C ALA A 55 -8.08 -1.98 -9.69
N ILE A 56 -6.90 -1.58 -9.25
CA ILE A 56 -6.32 -1.99 -7.97
C ILE A 56 -6.94 -1.18 -6.83
N CYS A 57 -7.03 0.15 -6.98
CA CYS A 57 -7.56 1.04 -5.96
C CYS A 57 -9.02 0.70 -5.63
N SER A 58 -9.84 0.34 -6.60
CA SER A 58 -11.22 -0.09 -6.38
C SER A 58 -11.36 -1.30 -5.46
N VAL A 59 -10.31 -2.12 -5.33
CA VAL A 59 -10.30 -3.32 -4.47
C VAL A 59 -9.76 -3.04 -3.07
N ILE A 60 -8.66 -2.26 -2.96
CA ILE A 60 -7.89 -2.18 -1.71
C ILE A 60 -7.91 -0.83 -1.00
N CYS A 61 -8.54 0.21 -1.58
CA CYS A 61 -8.66 1.49 -0.91
C CYS A 61 -9.46 1.38 0.39
N PRO A 62 -9.14 2.17 1.41
CA PRO A 62 -10.01 2.37 2.56
C PRO A 62 -11.19 3.25 2.15
N HIS A 63 -12.19 2.65 1.48
CA HIS A 63 -13.33 3.37 0.89
C HIS A 63 -14.13 4.13 1.92
N GLU A 64 -14.19 3.62 3.15
CA GLU A 64 -14.84 4.25 4.31
C GLU A 64 -14.16 5.56 4.74
N ASN A 65 -12.88 5.74 4.43
CA ASN A 65 -12.15 6.98 4.72
C ASN A 65 -12.12 7.92 3.50
N ASN A 66 -12.39 7.40 2.31
CA ASN A 66 -12.31 8.12 1.03
C ASN A 66 -13.71 8.37 0.44
N CYS A 67 -14.02 7.74 -0.70
CA CYS A 67 -15.23 8.04 -1.48
C CYS A 67 -16.54 7.69 -0.73
N CYS A 68 -16.65 6.50 -0.15
CA CYS A 68 -17.86 6.06 0.55
C CYS A 68 -18.10 6.86 1.84
N GLY A 69 -17.08 7.02 2.67
CA GLY A 69 -17.17 7.78 3.92
C GLY A 69 -17.51 9.25 3.73
N ASN A 70 -17.28 9.78 2.52
CA ASN A 70 -17.58 11.18 2.18
C ASN A 70 -18.78 11.32 1.21
N CYS A 71 -19.51 10.24 0.95
CA CYS A 71 -20.74 10.31 0.17
C CYS A 71 -21.86 11.00 0.99
N VAL A 72 -22.51 12.00 0.41
CA VAL A 72 -23.58 12.76 1.11
C VAL A 72 -24.76 11.89 1.52
N LEU A 73 -25.03 10.80 0.78
CA LEU A 73 -26.07 9.83 1.16
C LEU A 73 -25.74 9.09 2.45
N GLY A 74 -24.45 8.87 2.74
CA GLY A 74 -23.99 8.24 3.98
C GLY A 74 -24.34 9.00 5.26
N ARG A 75 -24.76 10.28 5.15
CA ARG A 75 -25.21 11.09 6.31
C ARG A 75 -26.59 10.66 6.85
N LYS A 76 -27.41 10.05 6.00
CA LYS A 76 -28.80 9.68 6.32
C LYS A 76 -29.15 8.23 6.01
N GLY A 77 -28.16 7.45 5.57
CA GLY A 77 -28.33 6.05 5.19
C GLY A 77 -27.06 5.48 4.59
N GLU A 78 -27.17 4.50 3.70
CA GLU A 78 -26.01 3.85 3.09
C GLU A 78 -25.39 4.76 1.98
N PRO A 79 -24.07 4.93 1.96
CA PRO A 79 -23.37 5.61 0.89
C PRO A 79 -23.51 4.84 -0.43
N VAL A 80 -23.22 5.48 -1.56
CA VAL A 80 -23.03 4.78 -2.83
C VAL A 80 -21.73 4.01 -2.78
N ALA A 81 -21.79 2.71 -3.01
CA ALA A 81 -20.59 1.84 -3.11
C ALA A 81 -19.89 2.05 -4.47
N PHE A 82 -19.35 3.26 -4.68
CA PHE A 82 -18.69 3.62 -5.94
C PHE A 82 -17.57 2.66 -6.32
N TYR A 83 -16.82 2.14 -5.34
CA TYR A 83 -15.74 1.20 -5.57
C TYR A 83 -16.18 -0.05 -6.36
N GLN A 84 -17.43 -0.51 -6.21
CA GLN A 84 -17.97 -1.64 -6.97
C GLN A 84 -18.18 -1.27 -8.45
N ILE A 85 -18.66 -0.04 -8.70
CA ILE A 85 -18.81 0.51 -10.05
C ILE A 85 -17.43 0.70 -10.68
N GLU A 86 -16.49 1.30 -9.94
CA GLU A 86 -15.10 1.50 -10.36
C GLU A 86 -14.42 0.18 -10.69
N GLN A 87 -14.57 -0.84 -9.83
CA GLN A 87 -13.98 -2.17 -10.04
C GLN A 87 -14.48 -2.81 -11.34
N TYR A 88 -15.78 -2.75 -11.59
CA TYR A 88 -16.38 -3.29 -12.82
C TYR A 88 -15.85 -2.58 -14.06
N ILE A 89 -15.92 -1.24 -14.08
CA ILE A 89 -15.51 -0.42 -15.24
C ILE A 89 -14.01 -0.56 -15.50
N SER A 90 -13.18 -0.40 -14.45
CA SER A 90 -11.71 -0.43 -14.57
C SER A 90 -11.21 -1.82 -14.94
N GLY A 91 -11.88 -2.88 -14.45
CA GLY A 91 -11.55 -4.26 -14.80
C GLY A 91 -11.76 -4.52 -16.29
N LEU A 92 -12.95 -4.16 -16.81
CA LEU A 92 -13.26 -4.30 -18.24
C LEU A 92 -12.34 -3.42 -19.12
N TYR A 93 -12.09 -2.18 -18.69
CA TYR A 93 -11.23 -1.28 -19.45
C TYR A 93 -9.80 -1.81 -19.54
N LEU A 94 -9.24 -2.33 -18.45
CA LEU A 94 -7.89 -2.89 -18.43
C LEU A 94 -7.75 -4.11 -19.37
N GLU A 95 -8.83 -4.87 -19.60
CA GLU A 95 -8.84 -5.98 -20.56
C GLU A 95 -8.89 -5.51 -22.02
N THR A 96 -9.61 -4.44 -22.27
CA THR A 96 -9.91 -3.96 -23.63
C THR A 96 -9.07 -2.78 -24.07
N ILE A 97 -8.23 -2.21 -23.18
CA ILE A 97 -7.42 -1.02 -23.48
C ILE A 97 -6.49 -1.27 -24.66
N GLU A 98 -6.65 -0.47 -25.69
CA GLU A 98 -5.72 -0.38 -26.80
C GLU A 98 -4.56 0.54 -26.37
N VAL A 99 -3.37 -0.03 -26.32
CA VAL A 99 -2.17 0.69 -25.91
C VAL A 99 -1.33 0.97 -27.14
N TYR A 100 -1.16 2.24 -27.44
CA TYR A 100 -0.22 2.70 -28.45
C TYR A 100 1.03 3.23 -27.77
N LYS A 101 2.20 2.81 -28.28
CA LYS A 101 3.47 3.41 -27.83
C LYS A 101 3.50 4.86 -28.31
N ALA A 102 3.66 5.79 -27.38
CA ALA A 102 3.84 7.18 -27.72
C ALA A 102 5.14 7.36 -28.54
N GLU A 103 5.17 8.37 -29.39
CA GLU A 103 6.39 8.82 -30.04
C GLU A 103 7.45 9.20 -28.99
N LYS A 104 8.68 8.78 -29.20
CA LYS A 104 9.75 8.99 -28.23
C LYS A 104 10.16 10.47 -28.19
N ASN A 105 10.17 11.03 -26.98
CA ASN A 105 10.61 12.41 -26.73
C ASN A 105 12.11 12.58 -26.53
N GLY A 106 12.89 11.49 -26.63
CA GLY A 106 14.35 11.48 -26.52
C GLY A 106 14.87 11.26 -25.09
N PHE A 107 14.06 11.52 -24.06
CA PHE A 107 14.49 11.42 -22.65
C PHE A 107 14.36 10.01 -22.08
N ARG A 108 15.26 9.70 -21.15
CA ARG A 108 15.34 8.41 -20.44
C ARG A 108 15.11 8.60 -18.95
N VAL A 109 14.17 7.85 -18.38
CA VAL A 109 13.88 7.90 -16.95
C VAL A 109 14.06 6.53 -16.31
N GLY A 110 14.81 6.50 -15.23
CA GLY A 110 14.93 5.32 -14.38
C GLY A 110 13.95 5.37 -13.23
N VAL A 111 13.17 4.31 -13.04
CA VAL A 111 12.22 4.15 -11.94
C VAL A 111 12.72 3.06 -11.02
N LEU A 112 13.06 3.39 -9.79
CA LEU A 112 13.60 2.49 -8.77
C LEU A 112 12.48 2.07 -7.82
N GLY A 113 12.07 0.80 -7.91
CA GLY A 113 10.95 0.19 -7.18
C GLY A 113 9.67 0.09 -8.01
N ALA A 114 9.16 -1.14 -8.15
CA ALA A 114 7.95 -1.46 -8.91
C ALA A 114 6.72 -1.65 -8.02
N GLY A 115 6.60 -0.87 -6.95
CA GLY A 115 5.39 -0.74 -6.14
C GLY A 115 4.34 0.17 -6.81
N PRO A 116 3.25 0.54 -6.09
CA PRO A 116 2.17 1.37 -6.65
C PRO A 116 2.65 2.67 -7.29
N ALA A 117 3.56 3.40 -6.63
CA ALA A 117 4.10 4.66 -7.17
C ALA A 117 4.93 4.43 -8.43
N GLY A 118 5.83 3.42 -8.43
CA GLY A 118 6.68 3.13 -9.57
C GLY A 118 5.91 2.64 -10.79
N ILE A 119 4.88 1.79 -10.59
CA ILE A 119 4.00 1.34 -11.67
C ILE A 119 3.25 2.53 -12.28
N ALA A 120 2.64 3.39 -11.43
CA ALA A 120 1.89 4.55 -11.89
C ALA A 120 2.80 5.55 -12.65
N ALA A 121 3.96 5.90 -12.09
CA ALA A 121 4.93 6.78 -12.74
C ALA A 121 5.40 6.20 -14.09
N SER A 122 5.71 4.90 -14.13
CA SER A 122 6.16 4.23 -15.36
C SER A 122 5.11 4.28 -16.49
N ILE A 123 3.82 4.07 -16.14
CA ILE A 123 2.72 4.17 -17.10
C ILE A 123 2.61 5.62 -17.61
N LEU A 124 2.54 6.59 -16.70
CA LEU A 124 2.35 8.01 -17.05
C LEU A 124 3.51 8.56 -17.89
N LEU A 125 4.75 8.25 -17.52
CA LEU A 125 5.93 8.68 -18.27
C LEU A 125 6.03 8.00 -19.65
N ALA A 126 5.71 6.68 -19.72
CA ALA A 126 5.72 5.97 -20.99
C ALA A 126 4.68 6.53 -21.97
N GLN A 127 3.48 6.92 -21.47
CA GLN A 127 2.43 7.58 -22.26
C GLN A 127 2.85 8.96 -22.79
N LYS A 128 3.77 9.65 -22.10
CA LYS A 128 4.36 10.93 -22.52
C LYS A 128 5.60 10.77 -23.43
N GLY A 129 5.92 9.56 -23.87
CA GLY A 129 7.01 9.28 -24.80
C GLY A 129 8.37 9.06 -24.16
N PHE A 130 8.49 9.07 -22.83
CA PHE A 130 9.75 8.77 -22.17
C PHE A 130 10.19 7.32 -22.38
N SER A 131 11.50 7.10 -22.46
CA SER A 131 12.08 5.76 -22.40
C SER A 131 12.27 5.35 -20.94
N VAL A 132 11.35 4.53 -20.42
CA VAL A 132 11.31 4.16 -19.01
C VAL A 132 11.98 2.81 -18.77
N SER A 133 12.89 2.77 -17.77
CA SER A 133 13.43 1.53 -17.20
C SER A 133 12.92 1.38 -15.77
N LEU A 134 12.08 0.37 -15.53
CA LEU A 134 11.53 0.03 -14.21
C LEU A 134 12.39 -1.04 -13.56
N ILE A 135 13.04 -0.71 -12.46
CA ILE A 135 14.02 -1.55 -11.76
C ILE A 135 13.43 -1.98 -10.43
N GLU A 136 13.49 -3.28 -10.13
CA GLU A 136 12.87 -3.85 -8.96
C GLU A 136 13.80 -4.86 -8.28
N ALA A 137 13.86 -4.82 -6.95
CA ALA A 137 14.66 -5.74 -6.15
C ALA A 137 14.14 -7.18 -6.17
N ARG A 138 12.86 -7.37 -6.49
CA ARG A 138 12.20 -8.69 -6.56
C ARG A 138 12.01 -9.16 -8.01
N ASP A 139 11.51 -10.38 -8.12
CA ASP A 139 11.29 -11.06 -9.41
C ASP A 139 10.12 -10.48 -10.23
N LYS A 140 9.13 -9.84 -9.57
CA LYS A 140 7.91 -9.32 -10.22
C LYS A 140 7.55 -7.93 -9.71
N ILE A 141 6.75 -7.23 -10.52
CA ILE A 141 6.15 -5.96 -10.11
C ILE A 141 5.09 -6.14 -9.03
N GLY A 142 4.78 -5.05 -8.34
CA GLY A 142 3.68 -4.94 -7.38
C GLY A 142 4.11 -4.39 -6.02
N GLY A 143 5.38 -4.60 -5.60
CA GLY A 143 5.80 -4.21 -4.25
C GLY A 143 4.87 -4.79 -3.18
N VAL A 144 4.39 -3.95 -2.25
CA VAL A 144 3.46 -4.38 -1.19
C VAL A 144 2.16 -4.99 -1.74
N LEU A 145 1.70 -4.57 -2.92
CA LEU A 145 0.50 -5.14 -3.56
C LEU A 145 0.64 -6.64 -3.83
N ARG A 146 1.84 -7.10 -4.16
CA ARG A 146 2.12 -8.50 -4.47
C ARG A 146 2.66 -9.26 -3.27
N TYR A 147 3.55 -8.65 -2.50
CA TYR A 147 4.33 -9.32 -1.48
C TYR A 147 3.87 -9.02 -0.05
N GLY A 148 2.90 -8.14 0.13
CA GLY A 148 2.33 -7.78 1.43
C GLY A 148 0.83 -8.04 1.53
N ILE A 149 0.06 -7.80 0.44
CA ILE A 149 -1.38 -8.02 0.44
C ILE A 149 -1.67 -9.47 -0.01
N PRO A 150 -2.42 -10.28 0.75
CA PRO A 150 -2.76 -11.64 0.38
C PRO A 150 -3.59 -11.74 -0.91
N GLU A 151 -3.44 -12.87 -1.62
CA GLU A 151 -4.13 -13.09 -2.91
C GLU A 151 -5.65 -13.10 -2.81
N PHE A 152 -6.20 -13.52 -1.67
CA PHE A 152 -7.65 -13.49 -1.42
C PHE A 152 -8.22 -12.07 -1.29
N ARG A 153 -7.35 -11.04 -1.11
CA ARG A 153 -7.73 -9.62 -1.15
C ARG A 153 -7.41 -8.98 -2.49
N LEU A 154 -6.25 -9.28 -3.07
CA LEU A 154 -5.81 -8.70 -4.33
C LEU A 154 -5.21 -9.78 -5.23
N SER A 155 -5.94 -10.13 -6.29
CA SER A 155 -5.53 -11.17 -7.23
C SER A 155 -4.18 -10.90 -7.88
N ARG A 156 -3.31 -11.91 -7.90
CA ARG A 156 -2.03 -11.85 -8.61
C ARG A 156 -2.22 -11.68 -10.12
N ALA A 157 -3.29 -12.26 -10.68
CA ALA A 157 -3.64 -12.12 -12.09
C ALA A 157 -3.90 -10.64 -12.47
N LEU A 158 -4.50 -9.84 -11.59
CA LEU A 158 -4.67 -8.41 -11.83
C LEU A 158 -3.32 -7.68 -11.94
N LEU A 159 -2.36 -8.02 -11.08
CA LEU A 159 -1.02 -7.44 -11.13
C LEU A 159 -0.25 -7.89 -12.40
N ASP A 160 -0.48 -9.12 -12.86
CA ASP A 160 0.14 -9.62 -14.08
C ASP A 160 -0.41 -8.91 -15.33
N LYS A 161 -1.69 -8.49 -15.34
CA LYS A 161 -2.24 -7.60 -16.39
C LYS A 161 -1.51 -6.24 -16.43
N TYR A 162 -1.13 -5.69 -15.29
CA TYR A 162 -0.30 -4.47 -15.23
C TYR A 162 1.13 -4.68 -15.73
N ALA A 163 1.72 -5.86 -15.47
CA ALA A 163 3.02 -6.20 -16.04
C ALA A 163 2.96 -6.27 -17.58
N ASP A 164 1.89 -6.86 -18.13
CA ASP A 164 1.66 -6.87 -19.59
C ASP A 164 1.42 -5.45 -20.15
N LEU A 165 0.63 -4.64 -19.46
CA LEU A 165 0.38 -3.24 -19.84
C LEU A 165 1.69 -2.44 -19.92
N LEU A 166 2.57 -2.54 -18.92
CA LEU A 166 3.88 -1.90 -18.90
C LEU A 166 4.75 -2.35 -20.09
N ARG A 167 4.76 -3.66 -20.38
CA ARG A 167 5.48 -4.22 -21.52
C ARG A 167 4.93 -3.69 -22.85
N ARG A 168 3.61 -3.60 -23.00
CA ARG A 168 2.94 -3.06 -24.21
C ARG A 168 3.23 -1.57 -24.40
N LEU A 169 3.36 -0.79 -23.31
CA LEU A 169 3.80 0.61 -23.32
C LEU A 169 5.28 0.77 -23.67
N GLY A 170 6.05 -0.32 -23.69
CA GLY A 170 7.48 -0.31 -23.98
C GLY A 170 8.38 0.03 -22.80
N VAL A 171 7.85 -0.08 -21.56
CA VAL A 171 8.64 0.00 -20.33
C VAL A 171 9.58 -1.21 -20.25
N LYS A 172 10.85 -0.96 -20.00
CA LYS A 172 11.86 -2.01 -19.80
C LYS A 172 11.86 -2.40 -18.32
N PHE A 173 11.44 -3.62 -18.01
CA PHE A 173 11.46 -4.14 -16.64
C PHE A 173 12.76 -4.88 -16.35
N ARG A 174 13.45 -4.50 -15.27
CA ARG A 174 14.67 -5.14 -14.76
C ARG A 174 14.42 -5.68 -13.35
N PRO A 175 14.08 -6.95 -13.20
CA PRO A 175 13.89 -7.59 -11.90
C PRO A 175 15.19 -7.90 -11.19
N ASN A 176 15.09 -8.36 -9.93
CA ASN A 176 16.20 -8.86 -9.10
C ASN A 176 17.39 -7.88 -9.02
N THR A 177 17.07 -6.58 -9.04
CA THR A 177 18.08 -5.52 -9.02
C THR A 177 17.76 -4.56 -7.89
N MET A 178 18.55 -4.63 -6.83
CA MET A 178 18.37 -3.79 -5.64
C MET A 178 19.14 -2.48 -5.77
N MET A 179 18.46 -1.36 -5.52
CA MET A 179 19.12 -0.06 -5.38
C MET A 179 20.11 -0.09 -4.20
N GLY A 180 21.29 0.44 -4.40
CA GLY A 180 22.43 0.42 -3.50
C GLY A 180 23.38 -0.72 -3.83
N PRO A 181 23.11 -1.98 -3.50
CA PRO A 181 24.04 -3.08 -3.76
C PRO A 181 24.28 -3.39 -5.24
N ASN A 182 23.27 -3.26 -6.10
CA ASN A 182 23.38 -3.66 -7.50
C ASN A 182 23.42 -2.48 -8.47
N ILE A 183 22.81 -1.35 -8.13
CA ILE A 183 22.73 -0.16 -8.96
C ILE A 183 22.58 1.08 -8.08
N THR A 184 23.29 2.13 -8.41
CA THR A 184 23.20 3.41 -7.73
C THR A 184 22.51 4.46 -8.61
N ILE A 185 22.08 5.57 -8.03
CA ILE A 185 21.56 6.72 -8.78
C ILE A 185 22.68 7.28 -9.70
N GLU A 186 23.92 7.26 -9.22
CA GLU A 186 25.08 7.73 -10.00
C GLU A 186 25.30 6.91 -11.25
N ASP A 187 25.28 5.57 -11.13
CA ASP A 187 25.39 4.66 -12.26
C ASP A 187 24.35 4.99 -13.34
N MET A 188 23.13 5.33 -12.93
CA MET A 188 22.06 5.67 -13.87
C MET A 188 22.35 6.96 -14.63
N PHE A 189 22.85 7.99 -13.95
CA PHE A 189 23.23 9.23 -14.63
C PHE A 189 24.43 9.02 -15.55
N ILE A 190 25.42 8.23 -15.16
CA ILE A 190 26.57 7.83 -16.01
C ILE A 190 26.08 7.08 -17.25
N ASP A 191 25.07 6.20 -17.11
CA ASP A 191 24.44 5.47 -18.21
C ASP A 191 23.51 6.34 -19.08
N GLY A 192 23.42 7.66 -18.80
CA GLY A 192 22.69 8.64 -19.60
C GLY A 192 21.19 8.64 -19.34
N TYR A 193 20.73 8.36 -18.11
CA TYR A 193 19.38 8.68 -17.71
C TYR A 193 19.26 10.18 -17.42
N ASP A 194 18.17 10.79 -17.87
CA ASP A 194 17.91 12.22 -17.69
C ASP A 194 17.32 12.54 -16.33
N ALA A 195 16.54 11.61 -15.78
CA ALA A 195 15.97 11.69 -14.45
C ALA A 195 15.84 10.31 -13.80
N VAL A 196 15.82 10.30 -12.46
CA VAL A 196 15.63 9.10 -11.66
C VAL A 196 14.47 9.32 -10.70
N PHE A 197 13.53 8.37 -10.68
CA PHE A 197 12.39 8.36 -9.76
C PHE A 197 12.56 7.25 -8.73
N VAL A 198 12.64 7.61 -7.44
CA VAL A 198 12.83 6.68 -6.32
C VAL A 198 11.50 6.38 -5.66
N SER A 199 11.06 5.12 -5.73
CA SER A 199 9.79 4.62 -5.17
C SER A 199 9.94 3.25 -4.52
N THR A 200 11.07 3.02 -3.85
CA THR A 200 11.46 1.74 -3.25
C THR A 200 10.58 1.31 -2.07
N GLY A 201 9.76 2.23 -1.56
CA GLY A 201 8.90 2.00 -0.42
C GLY A 201 9.65 1.78 0.89
N VAL A 202 8.97 1.16 1.86
CA VAL A 202 9.51 0.77 3.16
C VAL A 202 9.34 -0.75 3.31
N GLY A 203 10.39 -1.45 3.62
CA GLY A 203 10.37 -2.92 3.63
C GLY A 203 11.16 -3.53 4.79
N ARG A 204 11.77 -2.71 5.65
CA ARG A 204 12.43 -3.18 6.87
C ARG A 204 11.39 -3.29 7.97
N PRO A 205 11.16 -4.49 8.55
CA PRO A 205 10.24 -4.62 9.67
C PRO A 205 10.76 -3.83 10.88
N ASN A 206 9.87 -3.22 11.63
CA ASN A 206 10.18 -2.66 12.92
C ASN A 206 10.35 -3.79 13.95
N ARG A 207 11.11 -3.49 15.03
CA ARG A 207 11.36 -4.40 16.14
C ARG A 207 10.80 -3.81 17.43
N LEU A 208 10.35 -4.66 18.32
CA LEU A 208 9.95 -4.28 19.68
C LEU A 208 11.16 -4.07 20.59
N GLY A 209 12.29 -4.75 20.29
CA GLY A 209 13.47 -4.75 21.13
C GLY A 209 13.31 -5.67 22.35
N LEU A 210 12.43 -6.65 22.28
CA LEU A 210 12.14 -7.57 23.36
C LEU A 210 13.04 -8.79 23.35
N LEU A 211 13.24 -9.35 24.53
CA LEU A 211 13.86 -10.66 24.67
C LEU A 211 13.00 -11.71 23.93
N GLY A 212 13.65 -12.53 23.10
CA GLY A 212 13.02 -13.61 22.36
C GLY A 212 12.64 -13.29 20.91
N GLU A 213 12.80 -12.05 20.42
CA GLU A 213 12.50 -11.71 19.02
C GLU A 213 13.31 -12.49 17.96
N THR A 214 14.39 -13.12 18.35
CA THR A 214 15.26 -13.91 17.45
C THR A 214 15.05 -15.41 17.57
N LEU A 215 14.08 -15.86 18.34
CA LEU A 215 13.70 -17.27 18.45
C LEU A 215 13.18 -17.80 17.11
N GLY A 216 13.43 -19.08 16.84
CA GLY A 216 13.16 -19.68 15.52
C GLY A 216 11.70 -19.70 15.10
N HIS A 217 10.76 -19.61 16.04
CA HIS A 217 9.32 -19.56 15.79
C HIS A 217 8.77 -18.12 15.71
N VAL A 218 9.64 -17.10 15.78
CA VAL A 218 9.27 -15.67 15.66
C VAL A 218 9.53 -15.18 14.24
N SER A 219 8.56 -14.56 13.62
CA SER A 219 8.67 -14.03 12.26
C SER A 219 8.10 -12.62 12.16
N PHE A 220 8.52 -11.86 11.17
CA PHE A 220 7.91 -10.58 10.83
C PHE A 220 6.79 -10.77 9.82
N ALA A 221 5.66 -10.10 10.04
CA ALA A 221 4.48 -10.22 9.19
C ALA A 221 4.77 -9.94 7.71
N ILE A 222 5.60 -8.93 7.41
CA ILE A 222 5.95 -8.62 6.02
C ILE A 222 6.77 -9.75 5.36
N ASP A 223 7.59 -10.48 6.11
CA ASP A 223 8.36 -11.60 5.59
C ASP A 223 7.47 -12.84 5.46
N TYR A 224 6.64 -13.13 6.45
CA TYR A 224 5.64 -14.18 6.39
C TYR A 224 4.71 -14.02 5.16
N LEU A 225 4.14 -12.82 4.94
CA LEU A 225 3.22 -12.57 3.84
C LEU A 225 3.84 -12.69 2.43
N LYS A 226 5.16 -12.58 2.31
CA LYS A 226 5.87 -12.80 1.04
C LYS A 226 5.78 -14.25 0.56
N THR A 227 5.96 -15.19 1.49
CA THR A 227 6.07 -16.62 1.22
C THR A 227 5.41 -17.43 2.34
N PRO A 228 4.10 -17.29 2.58
CA PRO A 228 3.45 -17.92 3.73
C PRO A 228 3.55 -19.45 3.73
N ASP A 229 3.68 -20.07 2.55
CA ASP A 229 3.84 -21.52 2.41
C ASP A 229 5.21 -22.03 2.90
N SER A 230 6.16 -21.16 3.19
CA SER A 230 7.49 -21.52 3.72
C SER A 230 7.52 -21.61 5.24
N TYR A 231 6.41 -21.31 5.92
CA TYR A 231 6.33 -21.28 7.38
C TYR A 231 5.45 -22.41 7.91
N ASP A 232 5.97 -23.16 8.86
CA ASP A 232 5.16 -24.07 9.68
C ASP A 232 4.78 -23.33 10.97
N LEU A 233 3.53 -22.92 11.06
CA LEU A 233 3.05 -22.07 12.15
C LEU A 233 2.55 -22.85 13.37
N GLY A 234 2.40 -24.18 13.27
CA GLY A 234 1.80 -24.99 14.33
C GLY A 234 0.29 -24.72 14.50
N ARG A 235 -0.23 -24.96 15.70
CA ARG A 235 -1.68 -24.89 16.01
C ARG A 235 -2.10 -23.59 16.65
N LYS A 236 -1.20 -22.89 17.33
CA LYS A 236 -1.47 -21.65 18.06
C LYS A 236 -0.55 -20.56 17.53
N VAL A 237 -1.14 -19.53 16.97
CA VAL A 237 -0.39 -18.41 16.39
C VAL A 237 -0.77 -17.12 17.11
N VAL A 238 0.22 -16.39 17.55
CA VAL A 238 0.05 -15.04 18.09
C VAL A 238 0.54 -14.04 17.06
N VAL A 239 -0.30 -13.04 16.75
CA VAL A 239 0.08 -11.89 15.93
C VAL A 239 0.12 -10.65 16.81
N ILE A 240 1.25 -9.95 16.86
CA ILE A 240 1.43 -8.74 17.66
C ILE A 240 1.27 -7.51 16.77
N GLY A 241 0.24 -6.72 17.03
CA GLY A 241 -0.09 -5.49 16.30
C GLY A 241 -1.52 -5.45 15.79
N ALA A 242 -2.01 -4.26 15.38
CA ALA A 242 -3.42 -4.06 15.03
C ALA A 242 -3.64 -3.24 13.74
N GLY A 243 -2.63 -3.16 12.86
CA GLY A 243 -2.72 -2.54 11.55
C GLY A 243 -3.21 -3.51 10.46
N ASN A 244 -3.34 -3.00 9.22
CA ASN A 244 -3.77 -3.82 8.08
C ASN A 244 -2.86 -5.04 7.84
N VAL A 245 -1.54 -4.89 8.04
CA VAL A 245 -0.58 -5.99 7.89
C VAL A 245 -0.81 -7.09 8.94
N ALA A 246 -1.21 -6.71 10.17
CA ALA A 246 -1.58 -7.68 11.21
C ALA A 246 -2.83 -8.46 10.81
N MET A 247 -3.86 -7.78 10.27
CA MET A 247 -5.07 -8.42 9.77
C MET A 247 -4.76 -9.38 8.62
N ASP A 248 -3.93 -8.95 7.68
CA ASP A 248 -3.51 -9.78 6.56
C ASP A 248 -2.73 -11.01 7.00
N ALA A 249 -1.81 -10.87 7.96
CA ALA A 249 -1.04 -11.97 8.51
C ALA A 249 -1.93 -12.96 9.29
N ALA A 250 -2.82 -12.46 10.15
CA ALA A 250 -3.72 -13.28 10.94
C ALA A 250 -4.69 -14.09 10.05
N ARG A 251 -5.32 -13.43 9.08
CA ARG A 251 -6.22 -14.08 8.12
C ARG A 251 -5.51 -15.10 7.23
N THR A 252 -4.26 -14.80 6.83
CA THR A 252 -3.43 -15.73 6.06
C THR A 252 -3.09 -16.96 6.90
N ALA A 253 -2.71 -16.78 8.15
CA ALA A 253 -2.41 -17.88 9.07
C ALA A 253 -3.61 -18.82 9.24
N ILE A 254 -4.80 -18.31 9.53
CA ILE A 254 -6.02 -19.13 9.63
C ILE A 254 -6.28 -19.92 8.35
N ARG A 255 -6.22 -19.25 7.20
CA ARG A 255 -6.58 -19.84 5.91
C ARG A 255 -5.58 -20.87 5.40
N LYS A 256 -4.32 -20.75 5.80
CA LYS A 256 -3.23 -21.65 5.35
C LYS A 256 -3.01 -22.83 6.30
N SER A 257 -2.97 -22.58 7.60
CA SER A 257 -2.58 -23.60 8.60
C SER A 257 -3.74 -24.10 9.46
N HIS A 258 -4.94 -23.51 9.32
CA HIS A 258 -6.09 -23.81 10.17
C HIS A 258 -5.79 -23.67 11.68
N SER A 259 -4.84 -22.81 12.00
CA SER A 259 -4.42 -22.55 13.39
C SER A 259 -5.44 -21.71 14.13
N LYS A 260 -5.46 -21.83 15.45
CA LYS A 260 -6.08 -20.82 16.32
C LYS A 260 -5.17 -19.58 16.30
N VAL A 261 -5.72 -18.45 15.86
CA VAL A 261 -4.95 -17.21 15.73
C VAL A 261 -5.48 -16.16 16.70
N GLN A 262 -4.58 -15.60 17.50
CA GLN A 262 -4.86 -14.52 18.44
C GLN A 262 -4.07 -13.28 18.07
N VAL A 263 -4.75 -12.14 17.96
CA VAL A 263 -4.12 -10.83 17.74
C VAL A 263 -3.99 -10.13 19.08
N ILE A 264 -2.77 -9.79 19.48
CA ILE A 264 -2.49 -9.02 20.70
C ILE A 264 -2.29 -7.56 20.32
N PHE A 265 -3.00 -6.68 21.04
CA PHE A 265 -2.90 -5.25 20.88
C PHE A 265 -2.86 -4.55 22.24
N ASN A 266 -1.91 -3.65 22.39
CA ASN A 266 -1.64 -2.93 23.64
C ASN A 266 -2.62 -1.78 23.95
N ARG A 267 -3.66 -1.62 23.16
CA ARG A 267 -4.72 -0.62 23.35
C ARG A 267 -6.09 -1.25 23.18
N ASP A 268 -7.12 -0.44 23.35
CA ASP A 268 -8.50 -0.87 23.15
C ASP A 268 -8.87 -1.04 21.67
N ALA A 269 -10.02 -1.62 21.42
CA ALA A 269 -10.54 -1.90 20.08
C ALA A 269 -10.70 -0.65 19.21
N ASP A 270 -11.08 0.48 19.82
CA ASP A 270 -11.30 1.76 19.11
C ASP A 270 -9.98 2.39 18.60
N SER A 271 -8.86 2.02 19.22
CA SER A 271 -7.52 2.49 18.88
C SER A 271 -6.84 1.69 17.76
N MET A 272 -7.50 0.66 17.22
CA MET A 272 -6.94 -0.12 16.12
C MET A 272 -6.75 0.74 14.87
N THR A 273 -5.60 0.58 14.22
CA THR A 273 -5.23 1.36 13.01
C THR A 273 -5.55 0.67 11.70
N GLY A 274 -5.99 -0.58 11.74
CA GLY A 274 -6.45 -1.33 10.57
C GLY A 274 -7.77 -0.77 10.03
N ASN A 275 -8.01 -0.98 8.72
CA ASN A 275 -9.28 -0.63 8.10
C ASN A 275 -10.42 -1.42 8.75
N LYS A 276 -11.54 -0.76 9.06
CA LYS A 276 -12.69 -1.39 9.72
C LYS A 276 -13.16 -2.65 9.00
N HIS A 277 -13.25 -2.60 7.67
CA HIS A 277 -13.60 -3.75 6.85
C HIS A 277 -12.65 -4.94 7.09
N GLU A 278 -11.33 -4.71 7.12
CA GLU A 278 -10.36 -5.81 7.31
C GLU A 278 -10.40 -6.40 8.73
N ILE A 279 -10.66 -5.55 9.72
CA ILE A 279 -10.87 -6.02 11.10
C ILE A 279 -12.12 -6.92 11.20
N GLU A 280 -13.24 -6.50 10.59
CA GLU A 280 -14.46 -7.30 10.56
C GLU A 280 -14.26 -8.62 9.80
N MET A 281 -13.56 -8.59 8.67
CA MET A 281 -13.25 -9.80 7.93
C MET A 281 -12.32 -10.74 8.71
N ALA A 282 -11.40 -10.21 9.52
CA ALA A 282 -10.57 -11.02 10.41
C ALA A 282 -11.40 -11.70 11.51
N LYS A 283 -12.39 -11.00 12.10
CA LYS A 283 -13.34 -11.58 13.05
C LYS A 283 -14.19 -12.68 12.40
N ILE A 284 -14.68 -12.45 11.17
CA ILE A 284 -15.45 -13.46 10.41
C ILE A 284 -14.61 -14.71 10.11
N ASP A 285 -13.32 -14.53 9.77
CA ASP A 285 -12.39 -15.64 9.56
C ASP A 285 -12.06 -16.39 10.87
N GLY A 286 -12.45 -15.88 12.05
CA GLY A 286 -12.29 -16.54 13.35
C GLY A 286 -11.05 -16.08 14.13
N VAL A 287 -10.47 -14.92 13.81
CA VAL A 287 -9.38 -14.33 14.59
C VAL A 287 -9.89 -13.85 15.95
N GLU A 288 -9.24 -14.28 17.01
CA GLU A 288 -9.48 -13.77 18.37
C GLU A 288 -8.66 -12.51 18.64
N PHE A 289 -9.26 -11.51 19.27
CA PHE A 289 -8.57 -10.26 19.61
C PHE A 289 -8.39 -10.13 21.13
N LEU A 290 -7.16 -9.92 21.54
CA LEU A 290 -6.77 -9.68 22.92
C LEU A 290 -6.31 -8.23 23.04
N TYR A 291 -7.18 -7.42 23.62
CA TYR A 291 -6.95 -5.97 23.78
C TYR A 291 -6.33 -5.63 25.13
N ASN A 292 -5.73 -4.45 25.21
CA ASN A 292 -5.13 -3.90 26.43
C ASN A 292 -4.09 -4.84 27.04
N LEU A 293 -3.27 -5.45 26.16
CA LEU A 293 -2.18 -6.34 26.54
C LEU A 293 -0.87 -5.89 25.87
N GLU A 294 0.11 -5.51 26.67
CA GLU A 294 1.48 -5.21 26.20
C GLU A 294 2.32 -6.47 26.28
N THR A 295 2.97 -6.82 25.18
CA THR A 295 3.92 -7.93 25.13
C THR A 295 5.26 -7.45 25.65
N ILE A 296 5.79 -8.11 26.70
CA ILE A 296 7.06 -7.73 27.34
C ILE A 296 8.21 -8.72 27.10
N ARG A 297 7.91 -9.93 26.67
CA ARG A 297 8.90 -10.98 26.37
C ARG A 297 8.29 -12.07 25.51
N ILE A 298 9.10 -12.68 24.67
CA ILE A 298 8.75 -13.88 23.89
C ILE A 298 9.54 -15.08 24.45
N GLU A 299 8.87 -16.20 24.64
CA GLU A 299 9.42 -17.47 25.13
C GLU A 299 9.20 -18.57 24.09
N GLU A 300 9.87 -19.72 24.22
CA GLU A 300 9.81 -20.85 23.27
C GLU A 300 8.38 -21.38 23.02
N ASP A 301 7.48 -21.22 23.96
CA ASP A 301 6.12 -21.76 23.94
C ASP A 301 5.04 -20.67 24.09
N GLY A 302 5.38 -19.39 23.83
CA GLY A 302 4.41 -18.30 23.88
C GLY A 302 4.99 -16.93 24.14
N VAL A 303 4.11 -16.02 24.51
CA VAL A 303 4.45 -14.62 24.82
C VAL A 303 4.01 -14.26 26.23
N ILE A 304 4.82 -13.48 26.93
CA ILE A 304 4.47 -12.91 28.24
C ILE A 304 3.94 -11.51 28.03
N CYS A 305 2.72 -11.29 28.51
CA CYS A 305 2.01 -10.01 28.41
C CYS A 305 1.66 -9.46 29.79
N VAL A 306 1.54 -8.14 29.86
CA VAL A 306 1.00 -7.44 31.02
C VAL A 306 -0.26 -6.66 30.61
N PRO A 307 -1.27 -6.54 31.49
CA PRO A 307 -2.44 -5.73 31.22
C PRO A 307 -2.06 -4.24 31.09
N VAL A 308 -2.73 -3.56 30.17
CA VAL A 308 -2.66 -2.11 30.01
C VAL A 308 -3.94 -1.51 30.56
N GLU A 309 -3.82 -0.72 31.61
CA GLU A 309 -4.93 0.01 32.21
C GLU A 309 -5.20 1.28 31.40
N VAL A 310 -6.49 1.54 31.14
CA VAL A 310 -6.91 2.66 30.30
C VAL A 310 -7.67 3.66 31.18
N GLU A 311 -7.13 4.85 31.29
CA GLU A 311 -7.77 5.94 32.00
C GLU A 311 -8.22 7.04 31.03
N GLN A 312 -9.46 7.49 31.17
CA GLN A 312 -9.94 8.64 30.41
C GLN A 312 -9.45 9.95 31.04
N ARG A 313 -8.87 10.83 30.25
CA ARG A 313 -8.46 12.15 30.68
C ARG A 313 -9.62 13.15 30.56
N GLU A 314 -9.57 14.22 31.32
CA GLU A 314 -10.57 15.30 31.30
C GLU A 314 -10.67 15.99 29.91
N ASP A 315 -9.60 15.98 29.11
CA ASP A 315 -9.58 16.50 27.74
C ASP A 315 -10.19 15.56 26.69
N GLY A 316 -10.76 14.40 27.14
CA GLY A 316 -11.32 13.37 26.28
C GLY A 316 -10.29 12.39 25.67
N GLY A 317 -9.01 12.58 25.97
CA GLY A 317 -7.95 11.64 25.60
C GLY A 317 -7.91 10.42 26.50
N LYS A 318 -7.11 9.41 26.10
CA LYS A 318 -6.86 8.20 26.89
C LYS A 318 -5.39 8.14 27.29
N THR A 319 -5.12 7.73 28.53
CA THR A 319 -3.79 7.34 29.01
C THR A 319 -3.74 5.83 29.13
N PHE A 320 -2.62 5.24 28.74
CA PHE A 320 -2.40 3.78 28.75
C PHE A 320 -1.20 3.52 29.66
N THR A 321 -1.38 2.70 30.70
CA THR A 321 -0.34 2.39 31.70
C THR A 321 -0.22 0.87 31.86
N GLU A 322 0.99 0.35 31.67
CA GLU A 322 1.29 -1.08 31.82
C GLU A 322 1.31 -1.48 33.31
N ASN A 323 0.63 -2.57 33.64
CA ASN A 323 0.60 -3.13 34.99
C ASN A 323 1.50 -4.37 35.10
N PHE A 324 2.77 -4.19 35.39
CA PHE A 324 3.76 -5.26 35.48
C PHE A 324 3.55 -6.23 36.64
N SER A 325 2.65 -5.92 37.61
CA SER A 325 2.35 -6.85 38.72
C SER A 325 1.46 -8.01 38.32
N LYS A 326 0.83 -7.97 37.14
CA LYS A 326 -0.16 -8.94 36.66
C LYS A 326 0.24 -9.56 35.31
N SER A 327 1.45 -10.12 35.24
CA SER A 327 1.87 -10.80 34.00
C SER A 327 1.08 -12.08 33.74
N GLN A 328 0.80 -12.34 32.45
CA GLN A 328 0.17 -13.57 31.97
C GLN A 328 0.89 -14.14 30.76
N LYS A 329 0.87 -15.46 30.62
CA LYS A 329 1.39 -16.14 29.44
C LYS A 329 0.29 -16.44 28.45
N ILE A 330 0.50 -16.11 27.20
CA ILE A 330 -0.32 -16.51 26.05
C ILE A 330 0.49 -17.58 25.29
N GLU A 331 0.00 -18.81 25.26
CA GLU A 331 0.66 -19.92 24.59
C GLU A 331 0.64 -19.72 23.06
N ALA A 332 1.76 -19.97 22.41
CA ALA A 332 1.90 -19.91 20.96
C ALA A 332 2.97 -20.86 20.46
N ASP A 333 2.70 -21.55 19.35
CA ASP A 333 3.68 -22.31 18.58
C ASP A 333 4.46 -21.38 17.63
N SER A 334 3.85 -20.27 17.21
CA SER A 334 4.48 -19.23 16.39
C SER A 334 4.03 -17.84 16.76
N VAL A 335 4.95 -16.88 16.62
CA VAL A 335 4.71 -15.45 16.88
C VAL A 335 5.01 -14.65 15.63
N ILE A 336 4.06 -13.80 15.20
CA ILE A 336 4.19 -12.94 14.03
C ILE A 336 4.16 -11.46 14.47
N LEU A 337 5.27 -10.75 14.27
CA LEU A 337 5.40 -9.35 14.61
C LEU A 337 4.87 -8.46 13.46
N ALA A 338 3.81 -7.69 13.70
CA ALA A 338 3.12 -6.84 12.73
C ALA A 338 3.06 -5.38 13.19
N ILE A 339 4.15 -4.85 13.69
CA ILE A 339 4.28 -3.55 14.37
C ILE A 339 4.79 -2.41 13.46
N GLY A 340 4.55 -2.55 12.17
CA GLY A 340 4.92 -1.55 11.17
C GLY A 340 6.26 -1.81 10.49
N GLN A 341 6.62 -0.89 9.60
CA GLN A 341 7.79 -0.99 8.75
C GLN A 341 8.48 0.36 8.62
N GLY A 342 9.78 0.33 8.41
CA GLY A 342 10.61 1.50 8.14
C GLY A 342 11.38 1.37 6.81
N PRO A 343 12.07 2.44 6.40
CA PRO A 343 12.89 2.45 5.22
C PRO A 343 14.10 1.52 5.38
N ASN A 344 14.56 0.96 4.28
CA ASN A 344 15.79 0.18 4.26
C ASN A 344 16.99 1.14 4.23
N SER A 345 17.77 1.19 5.32
CA SER A 345 18.93 2.08 5.44
C SER A 345 20.01 1.82 4.38
N GLY A 346 20.12 0.59 3.85
CA GLY A 346 21.04 0.25 2.77
C GLY A 346 20.73 0.96 1.45
N VAL A 347 19.46 1.34 1.23
CA VAL A 347 19.04 2.12 0.05
C VAL A 347 19.59 3.54 0.08
N LEU A 348 19.73 4.14 1.26
CA LEU A 348 20.20 5.53 1.42
C LEU A 348 21.71 5.63 1.68
N ALA A 349 22.32 4.62 2.30
CA ALA A 349 23.74 4.65 2.67
C ALA A 349 24.71 4.73 1.48
N GLY A 350 24.27 4.28 0.27
CA GLY A 350 25.07 4.36 -0.96
C GLY A 350 24.92 5.67 -1.74
N HIS A 351 24.09 6.62 -1.27
CA HIS A 351 23.67 7.80 -2.08
C HIS A 351 23.81 9.12 -1.34
N GLY A 352 24.90 9.34 -0.62
CA GLY A 352 25.28 10.45 0.26
C GLY A 352 24.85 11.89 -0.10
N SER A 353 24.04 12.08 -1.14
CA SER A 353 23.56 13.38 -1.61
C SER A 353 22.06 13.62 -1.46
N LEU A 354 21.26 12.61 -1.02
CA LEU A 354 19.82 12.79 -0.76
C LEU A 354 19.59 13.11 0.69
N SER A 355 18.91 14.23 0.95
CA SER A 355 18.45 14.55 2.30
C SER A 355 17.41 13.55 2.79
N SER A 356 17.55 13.10 4.02
CA SER A 356 16.62 12.18 4.68
C SER A 356 16.13 12.74 6.02
N THR A 357 15.01 12.24 6.47
CA THR A 357 14.51 12.45 7.84
C THR A 357 15.32 11.61 8.83
N ASP A 358 15.17 11.87 10.13
CA ASP A 358 15.77 11.05 11.21
C ASP A 358 15.32 9.57 11.14
N TRP A 359 14.17 9.31 10.55
CA TRP A 359 13.64 7.96 10.31
C TRP A 359 14.21 7.28 9.05
N GLY A 360 15.05 8.00 8.27
CA GLY A 360 15.64 7.52 7.03
C GLY A 360 14.71 7.57 5.82
N LEU A 361 13.63 8.34 5.86
CA LEU A 361 12.76 8.62 4.71
C LEU A 361 13.38 9.71 3.83
N ILE A 362 13.27 9.61 2.50
CA ILE A 362 13.75 10.65 1.59
C ILE A 362 12.90 11.91 1.77
N GLN A 363 13.57 13.06 1.93
CA GLN A 363 12.90 14.35 1.91
C GLN A 363 12.60 14.76 0.47
N ALA A 364 11.32 14.99 0.19
CA ALA A 364 10.83 15.48 -1.10
C ALA A 364 9.69 16.48 -0.87
N ASP A 365 9.55 17.42 -1.80
CA ASP A 365 8.43 18.35 -1.82
C ASP A 365 7.12 17.69 -2.30
N GLU A 366 6.05 18.45 -2.40
CA GLU A 366 4.74 17.97 -2.86
C GLU A 366 4.73 17.44 -4.30
N ASN A 367 5.68 17.89 -5.13
CA ASN A 367 5.90 17.47 -6.51
C ASN A 367 6.92 16.33 -6.64
N GLY A 368 7.45 15.86 -5.51
CA GLY A 368 8.43 14.78 -5.48
C GLY A 368 9.86 15.21 -5.76
N ASN A 369 10.18 16.53 -5.85
CA ASN A 369 11.56 16.98 -5.99
C ASN A 369 12.35 16.69 -4.71
N THR A 370 13.53 16.11 -4.87
CA THR A 370 14.46 15.84 -3.76
C THR A 370 15.53 16.93 -3.65
N SER A 371 16.43 16.79 -2.69
CA SER A 371 17.60 17.68 -2.54
C SER A 371 18.60 17.60 -3.72
N ARG A 372 18.45 16.62 -4.64
CA ARG A 372 19.32 16.44 -5.82
C ARG A 372 18.52 16.67 -7.10
N ALA A 373 18.98 17.61 -7.91
CA ALA A 373 18.39 17.89 -9.23
C ALA A 373 18.35 16.63 -10.11
N GLY A 374 17.23 16.40 -10.79
CA GLY A 374 16.99 15.22 -11.61
C GLY A 374 16.63 13.96 -10.85
N VAL A 375 16.59 14.02 -9.51
CA VAL A 375 16.15 12.91 -8.68
C VAL A 375 14.82 13.27 -8.01
N PHE A 376 13.84 12.41 -8.20
CA PHE A 376 12.48 12.55 -7.67
C PHE A 376 12.12 11.36 -6.77
N ALA A 377 11.23 11.56 -5.81
CA ALA A 377 10.80 10.48 -4.94
C ALA A 377 9.31 10.57 -4.61
N ALA A 378 8.64 9.42 -4.48
CA ALA A 378 7.25 9.37 -4.03
C ALA A 378 6.89 8.02 -3.39
N GLY A 379 5.72 7.99 -2.75
CA GLY A 379 5.21 6.82 -2.02
C GLY A 379 5.86 6.66 -0.65
N ASP A 380 5.83 5.43 -0.14
CA ASP A 380 6.19 5.16 1.26
C ASP A 380 7.65 5.48 1.60
N ILE A 381 8.55 5.58 0.63
CA ILE A 381 9.93 6.01 0.87
C ILE A 381 10.01 7.48 1.31
N VAL A 382 8.98 8.27 1.02
CA VAL A 382 8.86 9.69 1.42
C VAL A 382 7.97 9.85 2.65
N THR A 383 6.85 9.14 2.71
CA THR A 383 5.81 9.39 3.74
C THR A 383 5.81 8.38 4.89
N GLY A 384 6.60 7.31 4.81
CA GLY A 384 6.33 6.09 5.57
C GLY A 384 5.12 5.33 5.00
N PRO A 385 4.71 4.22 5.64
CA PRO A 385 3.63 3.38 5.14
C PRO A 385 2.30 4.14 5.00
N ARG A 386 1.77 4.19 3.76
CA ARG A 386 0.49 4.82 3.44
C ARG A 386 -0.31 3.94 2.47
N THR A 387 -1.41 4.47 1.94
CA THR A 387 -2.28 3.74 1.01
C THR A 387 -1.74 3.79 -0.42
N ALA A 388 -2.06 2.75 -1.22
CA ALA A 388 -1.65 2.68 -2.62
C ALA A 388 -2.17 3.89 -3.44
N VAL A 389 -3.39 4.36 -3.18
CA VAL A 389 -3.97 5.52 -3.87
C VAL A 389 -3.22 6.82 -3.56
N GLN A 390 -2.68 6.98 -2.34
CA GLN A 390 -1.82 8.12 -2.00
C GLN A 390 -0.48 8.04 -2.74
N ALA A 391 0.11 6.86 -2.82
CA ALA A 391 1.32 6.63 -3.60
C ALA A 391 1.13 6.97 -5.09
N VAL A 392 -0.03 6.61 -5.68
CA VAL A 392 -0.39 7.00 -7.05
C VAL A 392 -0.54 8.51 -7.19
N ALA A 393 -1.22 9.16 -6.24
CA ALA A 393 -1.39 10.63 -6.27
C ALA A 393 -0.05 11.37 -6.25
N MET A 394 0.89 10.91 -5.43
CA MET A 394 2.26 11.46 -5.42
C MET A 394 3.00 11.17 -6.73
N ALA A 395 2.89 9.96 -7.26
CA ALA A 395 3.54 9.57 -8.51
C ALA A 395 3.06 10.38 -9.72
N LYS A 396 1.78 10.78 -9.74
CA LYS A 396 1.22 11.69 -10.77
C LYS A 396 1.95 13.02 -10.76
N ARG A 397 2.04 13.68 -9.60
CA ARG A 397 2.74 14.96 -9.48
C ARG A 397 4.22 14.84 -9.82
N ALA A 398 4.87 13.77 -9.34
CA ALA A 398 6.27 13.54 -9.66
C ALA A 398 6.50 13.28 -11.16
N ALA A 399 5.61 12.57 -11.84
CA ALA A 399 5.70 12.36 -13.29
C ALA A 399 5.55 13.67 -14.09
N GLU A 400 4.70 14.59 -13.64
CA GLU A 400 4.59 15.95 -14.21
C GLU A 400 5.86 16.77 -13.96
N ALA A 401 6.40 16.73 -12.74
CA ALA A 401 7.64 17.41 -12.38
C ALA A 401 8.85 16.87 -13.17
N ILE A 402 8.94 15.56 -13.38
CA ILE A 402 9.97 14.92 -14.22
C ILE A 402 9.87 15.42 -15.67
N GLU A 403 8.67 15.48 -16.23
CA GLU A 403 8.44 16.00 -17.58
C GLU A 403 8.92 17.44 -17.70
N GLN A 404 8.50 18.32 -16.78
CA GLN A 404 8.92 19.71 -16.78
C GLN A 404 10.45 19.86 -16.63
N TYR A 405 11.07 19.08 -15.76
CA TYR A 405 12.51 19.08 -15.57
C TYR A 405 13.25 18.69 -16.86
N CYS A 406 12.82 17.63 -17.54
CA CYS A 406 13.47 17.16 -18.75
C CYS A 406 13.29 18.14 -19.92
N LEU A 407 12.09 18.73 -20.08
CA LEU A 407 11.80 19.68 -21.16
C LEU A 407 12.53 21.02 -21.00
N ASN A 408 12.93 21.37 -19.77
CA ASN A 408 13.67 22.61 -19.48
C ASN A 408 15.20 22.40 -19.40
N LYS A 409 15.69 21.19 -19.69
CA LYS A 409 17.11 20.82 -19.72
C LYS A 409 17.74 21.10 -21.10
#